data_50d5ce5d3c413af8ebe4d5c8aab7a2a8
#
_entry.id   50d5ce5d3c413af8ebe4d5c8aab7a2a8
#
_cell.length_a   1.000
_cell.length_b   1.000
_cell.length_c   1.000
_cell.angle_alpha   90.00
_cell.angle_beta   90.00
_cell.angle_gamma   90.00
#
_symmetry.space_group_name_H-M   'P 1'
#
loop_
_entity.id
_entity.type
_entity.pdbx_description
1 polymer ?
#
loop_
_entity_poly.entity_id
_entity_poly.type
_entity_poly.pdbx_seq_one_letter_code
_entity_poly.pdbx_strand_id
1 'polypeptide(L)'
;AFIILSAGFGEETHEGALLEERILATVNTYGASLIGPNCIGLMNTWHHSVFSQPIPQLSLQGVDLISSSGATAVFILESAVTKGLQFNSVWSVGNAKQIGVEDVLEYMDNTFDPEKDSRIKLLYIESIGDPDRLLFHASSLIKKGCKIAAIKAGSSESGSRAASSHTGAIASSDSA
;
A
#
# COMPACT_ATOMS: atom_id res chain seq x y z
N ALA A 1 -13.48 4.16 10.26
CA ALA A 1 -12.16 3.80 9.73
C ALA A 1 -11.08 4.65 10.40
N PHE A 2 -9.86 4.13 10.46
CA PHE A 2 -8.71 4.79 11.05
C PHE A 2 -7.53 4.75 10.07
N ILE A 3 -6.74 5.82 10.07
CA ILE A 3 -5.45 5.89 9.40
C ILE A 3 -4.43 6.30 10.45
N ILE A 4 -3.44 5.45 10.72
CA ILE A 4 -2.38 5.74 11.70
C ILE A 4 -1.10 6.05 10.94
N LEU A 5 -0.72 7.34 10.94
CA LEU A 5 0.48 7.81 10.24
C LEU A 5 1.77 7.52 11.02
N SER A 6 1.68 7.57 12.36
CA SER A 6 2.84 7.45 13.25
C SER A 6 3.58 6.13 13.05
N ALA A 7 4.91 6.19 13.11
CA ALA A 7 5.83 5.08 13.29
C ALA A 7 6.06 4.81 14.80
N GLY A 8 6.92 3.85 15.12
CA GLY A 8 7.26 3.46 16.49
C GLY A 8 6.44 2.28 17.00
N PHE A 9 5.96 1.46 16.10
CA PHE A 9 5.19 0.25 16.38
C PHE A 9 6.03 -1.02 16.18
N GLY A 10 5.45 -2.04 15.53
CA GLY A 10 6.10 -3.34 15.36
C GLY A 10 7.34 -3.35 14.49
N GLU A 11 7.51 -2.32 13.66
CA GLU A 11 8.72 -2.11 12.87
C GLU A 11 9.92 -1.66 13.73
N GLU A 12 9.69 -1.16 14.93
CA GLU A 12 10.74 -0.60 15.78
C GLU A 12 10.98 -1.44 17.03
N THR A 13 9.91 -1.87 17.73
CA THR A 13 10.04 -2.56 19.01
C THR A 13 9.03 -3.69 19.18
N HIS A 14 9.37 -4.64 20.06
CA HIS A 14 8.42 -5.67 20.49
C HIS A 14 7.19 -5.10 21.23
N GLU A 15 7.38 -4.07 22.02
CA GLU A 15 6.27 -3.38 22.71
C GLU A 15 5.35 -2.70 21.69
N GLY A 16 5.93 -2.10 20.63
CA GLY A 16 5.19 -1.56 19.51
C GLY A 16 4.35 -2.61 18.79
N ALA A 17 4.89 -3.81 18.58
CA ALA A 17 4.14 -4.93 17.98
C ALA A 17 2.94 -5.34 18.85
N LEU A 18 3.10 -5.41 20.18
CA LEU A 18 2.00 -5.70 21.10
C LEU A 18 0.93 -4.60 21.08
N LEU A 19 1.34 -3.35 20.92
CA LEU A 19 0.40 -2.24 20.78
C LEU A 19 -0.40 -2.34 19.47
N GLU A 20 0.24 -2.68 18.35
CA GLU A 20 -0.45 -2.94 17.08
C GLU A 20 -1.52 -4.04 17.22
N GLU A 21 -1.19 -5.16 17.88
CA GLU A 21 -2.14 -6.26 18.10
C GLU A 21 -3.36 -5.80 18.92
N ARG A 22 -3.14 -4.99 19.95
CA ARG A 22 -4.23 -4.42 20.75
C ARG A 22 -5.10 -3.47 19.96
N ILE A 23 -4.49 -2.62 19.13
CA ILE A 23 -5.22 -1.71 18.22
C ILE A 23 -6.04 -2.54 17.24
N LEU A 24 -5.44 -3.54 16.59
CA LEU A 24 -6.11 -4.42 15.64
C LEU A 24 -7.30 -5.14 16.28
N ALA A 25 -7.12 -5.72 17.46
CA ALA A 25 -8.20 -6.39 18.19
C ALA A 25 -9.37 -5.42 18.48
N THR A 26 -9.05 -4.19 18.88
CA THR A 26 -10.07 -3.16 19.13
C THR A 26 -10.81 -2.77 17.86
N VAL A 27 -10.07 -2.49 16.78
CA VAL A 27 -10.63 -2.12 15.47
C VAL A 27 -11.58 -3.22 14.97
N ASN A 28 -11.16 -4.49 15.05
CA ASN A 28 -11.97 -5.64 14.65
C ASN A 28 -13.22 -5.81 15.51
N THR A 29 -13.14 -5.58 16.81
CA THR A 29 -14.30 -5.67 17.73
C THR A 29 -15.42 -4.71 17.32
N TYR A 30 -15.06 -3.54 16.82
CA TYR A 30 -16.03 -2.53 16.36
C TYR A 30 -16.33 -2.59 14.85
N GLY A 31 -15.85 -3.60 14.14
CA GLY A 31 -16.04 -3.73 12.70
C GLY A 31 -15.49 -2.54 11.90
N ALA A 32 -14.44 -1.90 12.41
CA ALA A 32 -13.81 -0.76 11.78
C ALA A 32 -12.67 -1.19 10.84
N SER A 33 -12.19 -0.27 10.00
CA SER A 33 -11.07 -0.49 9.09
C SER A 33 -9.85 0.32 9.55
N LEU A 34 -8.65 -0.25 9.37
CA LEU A 34 -7.36 0.34 9.74
C LEU A 34 -6.37 0.29 8.59
N ILE A 35 -5.84 1.45 8.22
CA ILE A 35 -4.65 1.61 7.35
C ILE A 35 -3.46 2.04 8.21
N GLY A 36 -2.31 1.45 7.98
CA GLY A 36 -1.11 1.65 8.77
C GLY A 36 -0.95 0.61 9.87
N PRO A 37 -0.24 0.95 10.96
CA PRO A 37 0.51 2.18 11.21
C PRO A 37 1.70 2.40 10.26
N ASN A 38 2.50 3.45 10.52
CA ASN A 38 3.71 3.75 9.76
C ASN A 38 3.44 3.96 8.26
N CYS A 39 2.48 4.82 7.92
CA CYS A 39 2.10 5.10 6.54
C CYS A 39 2.07 6.62 6.29
N ILE A 40 1.99 7.01 5.03
CA ILE A 40 1.78 8.44 4.67
C ILE A 40 0.31 8.77 4.42
N GLY A 41 -0.58 7.81 4.57
CA GLY A 41 -2.01 8.00 4.41
C GLY A 41 -2.56 7.58 3.05
N LEU A 42 -3.73 8.09 2.75
CA LEU A 42 -4.56 7.74 1.61
C LEU A 42 -5.03 8.99 0.89
N MET A 43 -5.01 8.97 -0.43
CA MET A 43 -5.61 10.00 -1.27
C MET A 43 -6.35 9.38 -2.45
N ASN A 44 -7.60 9.75 -2.64
CA ASN A 44 -8.42 9.43 -3.80
C ASN A 44 -9.46 10.56 -4.02
N THR A 45 -10.39 10.39 -4.94
CA THR A 45 -11.42 11.40 -5.26
C THR A 45 -12.37 11.73 -4.09
N TRP A 46 -12.43 10.89 -3.06
CA TRP A 46 -13.33 11.02 -1.91
C TRP A 46 -12.63 11.47 -0.63
N HIS A 47 -11.32 11.20 -0.51
CA HIS A 47 -10.57 11.38 0.72
C HIS A 47 -9.14 11.83 0.44
N HIS A 48 -8.69 12.85 1.17
CA HIS A 48 -7.36 13.43 1.02
C HIS A 48 -6.70 13.52 2.40
N SER A 49 -5.89 12.54 2.76
CA SER A 49 -5.14 12.49 4.02
C SER A 49 -3.69 12.04 3.83
N VAL A 50 -3.09 12.38 2.70
CA VAL A 50 -1.67 12.06 2.46
C VAL A 50 -0.78 13.07 3.17
N PHE A 51 0.13 12.57 4.00
CA PHE A 51 1.18 13.34 4.66
C PHE A 51 2.46 13.28 3.82
N SER A 52 2.52 14.08 2.76
CA SER A 52 3.69 14.21 1.89
C SER A 52 3.71 15.54 1.14
N GLN A 53 4.88 15.89 0.60
CA GLN A 53 5.08 16.95 -0.38
C GLN A 53 5.89 16.37 -1.54
N PRO A 54 5.62 16.68 -2.82
CA PRO A 54 4.45 17.45 -3.28
C PRO A 54 3.14 16.67 -3.16
N ILE A 55 2.00 17.38 -3.04
CA ILE A 55 0.68 16.75 -3.13
C ILE A 55 0.35 16.61 -4.62
N PRO A 56 0.16 15.38 -5.15
CA PRO A 56 -0.17 15.18 -6.55
C PRO A 56 -1.58 15.69 -6.85
N GLN A 57 -1.76 16.22 -8.05
CA GLN A 57 -3.10 16.50 -8.57
C GLN A 57 -3.75 15.20 -9.02
N LEU A 58 -4.99 14.97 -8.58
CA LEU A 58 -5.75 13.77 -8.96
C LEU A 58 -6.38 13.96 -10.35
N SER A 59 -6.39 12.86 -11.10
CA SER A 59 -7.03 12.76 -12.40
C SER A 59 -7.58 11.34 -12.59
N LEU A 60 -8.78 11.21 -13.12
CA LEU A 60 -9.38 9.91 -13.45
C LEU A 60 -8.52 9.10 -14.44
N GLN A 61 -7.73 9.78 -15.27
CA GLN A 61 -6.80 9.14 -16.21
C GLN A 61 -5.40 8.89 -15.59
N GLY A 62 -5.20 9.30 -14.35
CA GLY A 62 -3.97 9.07 -13.62
C GLY A 62 -3.75 7.60 -13.28
N VAL A 63 -2.68 7.32 -12.53
CA VAL A 63 -2.35 5.98 -12.06
C VAL A 63 -2.79 5.78 -10.61
N ASP A 64 -3.14 4.57 -10.22
CA ASP A 64 -3.29 4.21 -8.82
C ASP A 64 -1.93 3.72 -8.29
N LEU A 65 -1.49 4.31 -7.19
CA LEU A 65 -0.28 3.88 -6.48
C LEU A 65 -0.69 3.19 -5.18
N ILE A 66 -0.23 1.95 -4.99
CA ILE A 66 -0.35 1.21 -3.73
C ILE A 66 1.06 0.91 -3.24
N SER A 67 1.40 1.35 -2.03
CA SER A 67 2.77 1.20 -1.49
C SER A 67 2.77 0.72 -0.05
N SER A 68 3.57 -0.31 0.22
CA SER A 68 3.88 -0.76 1.59
C SER A 68 4.80 0.23 2.32
N SER A 69 5.59 1.03 1.58
CA SER A 69 6.55 1.99 2.15
C SER A 69 6.08 3.43 1.92
N GLY A 70 5.94 4.19 3.02
CA GLY A 70 5.65 5.62 2.95
C GLY A 70 6.76 6.42 2.27
N ALA A 71 8.02 6.16 2.62
CA ALA A 71 9.18 6.84 2.03
C ALA A 71 9.29 6.58 0.52
N THR A 72 9.09 5.32 0.09
CA THR A 72 9.10 4.98 -1.34
C THR A 72 7.91 5.62 -2.07
N ALA A 73 6.73 5.70 -1.45
CA ALA A 73 5.60 6.40 -2.04
C ALA A 73 5.92 7.88 -2.28
N VAL A 74 6.52 8.57 -1.29
CA VAL A 74 6.98 9.98 -1.46
C VAL A 74 7.98 10.10 -2.60
N PHE A 75 8.99 9.24 -2.65
CA PHE A 75 9.99 9.26 -3.73
C PHE A 75 9.35 9.06 -5.11
N ILE A 76 8.38 8.13 -5.23
CA ILE A 76 7.64 7.92 -6.48
C ILE A 76 6.83 9.17 -6.83
N LEU A 77 6.12 9.78 -5.87
CA LEU A 77 5.35 11.00 -6.09
C LEU A 77 6.23 12.15 -6.57
N GLU A 78 7.34 12.43 -5.89
CA GLU A 78 8.30 13.47 -6.27
C GLU A 78 8.83 13.26 -7.71
N SER A 79 9.26 12.04 -8.00
CA SER A 79 9.82 11.71 -9.32
C SER A 79 8.77 11.75 -10.44
N ALA A 80 7.56 11.33 -10.15
CA ALA A 80 6.48 11.20 -11.13
C ALA A 80 5.82 12.56 -11.45
N VAL A 81 5.53 13.36 -10.43
CA VAL A 81 4.88 14.67 -10.60
C VAL A 81 5.75 15.60 -11.45
N THR A 82 7.06 15.62 -11.22
CA THR A 82 8.01 16.41 -12.03
C THR A 82 8.08 15.98 -13.49
N LYS A 83 7.68 14.74 -13.80
CA LYS A 83 7.60 14.19 -15.16
C LYS A 83 6.18 14.30 -15.78
N GLY A 84 5.26 14.96 -15.08
CA GLY A 84 3.89 15.15 -15.55
C GLY A 84 2.98 13.94 -15.37
N LEU A 85 3.38 12.91 -14.59
CA LEU A 85 2.51 11.79 -14.28
C LEU A 85 1.43 12.26 -13.31
N GLN A 86 0.18 11.93 -13.63
CA GLN A 86 -0.97 12.19 -12.77
C GLN A 86 -1.36 10.92 -12.00
N PHE A 87 -1.95 11.10 -10.84
CA PHE A 87 -2.44 10.01 -10.00
C PHE A 87 -3.97 10.03 -9.95
N ASN A 88 -4.59 8.85 -9.94
CA ASN A 88 -6.00 8.70 -9.62
C ASN A 88 -6.19 8.48 -8.12
N SER A 89 -5.31 7.65 -7.54
CA SER A 89 -5.27 7.45 -6.10
C SER A 89 -3.86 7.11 -5.60
N VAL A 90 -3.64 7.34 -4.31
CA VAL A 90 -2.41 6.96 -3.59
C VAL A 90 -2.82 6.27 -2.30
N TRP A 91 -2.34 5.05 -2.10
CA TRP A 91 -2.61 4.21 -0.95
C TRP A 91 -1.29 3.80 -0.31
N SER A 92 -0.99 4.34 0.86
CA SER A 92 0.16 3.91 1.65
C SER A 92 -0.34 3.04 2.79
N VAL A 93 -0.04 1.74 2.75
CA VAL A 93 -0.56 0.77 3.73
C VAL A 93 0.34 0.60 4.95
N GLY A 94 1.59 1.07 4.89
CA GLY A 94 2.55 0.99 6.00
C GLY A 94 2.78 -0.44 6.46
N ASN A 95 2.72 -0.67 7.77
CA ASN A 95 2.90 -1.99 8.38
C ASN A 95 1.78 -3.00 8.01
N ALA A 96 0.72 -2.54 7.37
CA ALA A 96 -0.36 -3.36 6.82
C ALA A 96 -0.98 -4.35 7.83
N LYS A 97 -1.24 -3.88 9.06
CA LYS A 97 -1.74 -4.78 10.12
C LYS A 97 -3.13 -5.34 9.87
N GLN A 98 -3.98 -4.60 9.15
CA GLN A 98 -5.29 -5.08 8.75
C GLN A 98 -5.47 -5.00 7.24
N ILE A 99 -5.16 -3.85 6.64
CA ILE A 99 -5.32 -3.61 5.21
C ILE A 99 -3.94 -3.58 4.56
N GLY A 100 -3.64 -4.59 3.76
CA GLY A 100 -2.44 -4.73 2.95
C GLY A 100 -2.63 -4.33 1.49
N VAL A 101 -1.60 -4.55 0.68
CA VAL A 101 -1.63 -4.28 -0.76
C VAL A 101 -2.70 -5.13 -1.45
N GLU A 102 -2.84 -6.39 -1.06
CA GLU A 102 -3.83 -7.33 -1.56
C GLU A 102 -5.27 -6.89 -1.28
N ASP A 103 -5.52 -6.30 -0.09
CA ASP A 103 -6.86 -5.81 0.27
C ASP A 103 -7.25 -4.60 -0.57
N VAL A 104 -6.31 -3.67 -0.78
CA VAL A 104 -6.55 -2.51 -1.65
C VAL A 104 -6.78 -2.94 -3.09
N LEU A 105 -6.00 -3.92 -3.57
CA LEU A 105 -6.17 -4.43 -4.94
C LEU A 105 -7.50 -5.17 -5.11
N GLU A 106 -7.92 -5.96 -4.11
CA GLU A 106 -9.25 -6.58 -4.07
C GLU A 106 -10.36 -5.53 -4.12
N TYR A 107 -10.26 -4.48 -3.29
CA TYR A 107 -11.21 -3.37 -3.32
C TYR A 107 -11.30 -2.76 -4.72
N MET A 108 -10.15 -2.44 -5.34
CA MET A 108 -10.12 -1.88 -6.69
C MET A 108 -10.71 -2.81 -7.74
N ASP A 109 -10.49 -4.13 -7.62
CA ASP A 109 -11.05 -5.12 -8.55
C ASP A 109 -12.56 -5.24 -8.41
N ASN A 110 -13.06 -5.31 -7.18
CA ASN A 110 -14.47 -5.48 -6.89
C ASN A 110 -15.32 -4.23 -7.24
N THR A 111 -14.71 -3.05 -7.20
CA THR A 111 -15.40 -1.78 -7.50
C THR A 111 -15.08 -1.22 -8.89
N PHE A 112 -14.30 -1.90 -9.70
CA PHE A 112 -13.76 -1.39 -10.97
C PHE A 112 -14.85 -0.98 -11.96
N ASP A 113 -14.84 0.30 -12.30
CA ASP A 113 -15.66 0.90 -13.38
C ASP A 113 -14.73 1.38 -14.51
N PRO A 114 -14.74 0.75 -15.70
CA PRO A 114 -13.83 1.08 -16.79
C PRO A 114 -13.99 2.50 -17.34
N GLU A 115 -15.09 3.19 -17.02
CA GLU A 115 -15.33 4.57 -17.46
C GLU A 115 -14.82 5.61 -16.46
N LYS A 116 -14.63 5.22 -15.20
CA LYS A 116 -14.27 6.13 -14.10
C LYS A 116 -12.93 5.85 -13.46
N ASP A 117 -12.49 4.58 -13.50
CA ASP A 117 -11.30 4.16 -12.75
C ASP A 117 -10.05 4.11 -13.62
N SER A 118 -8.92 4.37 -12.98
CA SER A 118 -7.61 4.20 -13.61
C SER A 118 -7.41 2.76 -14.10
N ARG A 119 -6.84 2.64 -15.29
CA ARG A 119 -6.43 1.36 -15.87
C ARG A 119 -4.97 0.99 -15.55
N ILE A 120 -4.25 1.80 -14.80
CA ILE A 120 -2.84 1.58 -14.47
C ILE A 120 -2.70 1.49 -12.96
N LYS A 121 -2.21 0.34 -12.46
CA LYS A 121 -1.92 0.11 -11.05
C LYS A 121 -0.42 -0.04 -10.87
N LEU A 122 0.16 0.79 -9.99
CA LEU A 122 1.56 0.73 -9.60
C LEU A 122 1.62 0.17 -8.18
N LEU A 123 2.36 -0.92 -7.99
CA LEU A 123 2.48 -1.60 -6.71
C LEU A 123 3.93 -1.54 -6.24
N TYR A 124 4.14 -1.07 -5.02
CA TYR A 124 5.41 -1.26 -4.30
C TYR A 124 5.14 -2.13 -3.07
N ILE A 125 5.73 -3.31 -3.03
CA ILE A 125 5.37 -4.38 -2.11
C ILE A 125 6.59 -4.79 -1.29
N GLU A 126 6.52 -4.70 0.04
CA GLU A 126 7.55 -5.20 0.96
C GLU A 126 7.14 -6.54 1.58
N SER A 127 5.86 -6.68 1.91
CA SER A 127 5.28 -7.92 2.42
C SER A 127 3.93 -8.18 1.77
N ILE A 128 3.51 -9.44 1.73
CA ILE A 128 2.20 -9.86 1.21
C ILE A 128 1.63 -10.83 2.24
N GLY A 129 0.46 -10.52 2.79
CA GLY A 129 -0.23 -11.39 3.74
C GLY A 129 -0.89 -12.58 3.05
N ASP A 130 -1.45 -12.37 1.86
CA ASP A 130 -2.12 -13.38 1.05
C ASP A 130 -1.71 -13.27 -0.42
N PRO A 131 -0.65 -14.00 -0.84
CA PRO A 131 -0.16 -13.98 -2.22
C PRO A 131 -1.18 -14.48 -3.25
N ASP A 132 -1.96 -15.50 -2.91
CA ASP A 132 -2.95 -16.07 -3.83
C ASP A 132 -4.07 -15.07 -4.11
N ARG A 133 -4.53 -14.36 -3.10
CA ARG A 133 -5.52 -13.30 -3.22
C ARG A 133 -4.98 -12.13 -4.05
N LEU A 134 -3.73 -11.70 -3.82
CA LEU A 134 -3.08 -10.67 -4.63
C LEU A 134 -3.06 -11.06 -6.10
N LEU A 135 -2.60 -12.26 -6.43
CA LEU A 135 -2.51 -12.77 -7.81
C LEU A 135 -3.88 -12.94 -8.46
N PHE A 136 -4.89 -13.39 -7.70
CA PHE A 136 -6.26 -13.52 -8.18
C PHE A 136 -6.82 -12.17 -8.64
N HIS A 137 -6.75 -11.13 -7.79
CA HIS A 137 -7.30 -9.81 -8.10
C HIS A 137 -6.46 -9.08 -9.16
N ALA A 138 -5.13 -9.27 -9.16
CA ALA A 138 -4.27 -8.75 -10.23
C ALA A 138 -4.67 -9.36 -11.59
N SER A 139 -4.86 -10.68 -11.66
CA SER A 139 -5.27 -11.37 -12.87
C SER A 139 -6.67 -10.94 -13.34
N SER A 140 -7.59 -10.73 -12.40
CA SER A 140 -8.94 -10.22 -12.69
C SER A 140 -8.89 -8.81 -13.30
N LEU A 141 -8.16 -7.88 -12.69
CA LEU A 141 -7.98 -6.52 -13.21
C LEU A 141 -7.34 -6.51 -14.60
N ILE A 142 -6.33 -7.36 -14.84
CA ILE A 142 -5.70 -7.49 -16.16
C ILE A 142 -6.72 -7.95 -17.21
N LYS A 143 -7.58 -8.92 -16.88
CA LYS A 143 -8.68 -9.36 -17.75
C LYS A 143 -9.71 -8.26 -18.03
N LYS A 144 -9.91 -7.34 -17.08
CA LYS A 144 -10.75 -6.14 -17.22
C LYS A 144 -10.05 -5.02 -18.03
N GLY A 145 -8.82 -5.23 -18.49
CA GLY A 145 -8.06 -4.29 -19.32
C GLY A 145 -7.13 -3.35 -18.57
N CYS A 146 -6.88 -3.62 -17.28
CA CYS A 146 -5.89 -2.88 -16.51
C CYS A 146 -4.46 -3.34 -16.83
N LYS A 147 -3.50 -2.45 -16.60
CA LYS A 147 -2.06 -2.74 -16.61
C LYS A 147 -1.55 -2.62 -15.18
N ILE A 148 -0.78 -3.61 -14.74
CA ILE A 148 -0.20 -3.64 -13.40
C ILE A 148 1.32 -3.67 -13.54
N ALA A 149 1.99 -2.71 -12.89
CA ALA A 149 3.43 -2.72 -12.71
C ALA A 149 3.72 -2.87 -11.22
N ALA A 150 4.51 -3.88 -10.86
CA ALA A 150 4.82 -4.20 -9.47
C ALA A 150 6.34 -4.26 -9.24
N ILE A 151 6.77 -3.71 -8.12
CA ILE A 151 8.12 -3.89 -7.58
C ILE A 151 7.96 -4.59 -6.24
N LYS A 152 8.54 -5.80 -6.10
CA LYS A 152 8.66 -6.52 -4.84
C LYS A 152 10.04 -6.22 -4.25
N ALA A 153 10.06 -5.52 -3.12
CA ALA A 153 11.27 -5.29 -2.36
C ALA A 153 11.69 -6.55 -1.58
N GLY A 154 12.98 -6.68 -1.31
CA GLY A 154 13.49 -7.76 -0.47
C GLY A 154 13.58 -9.14 -1.14
N SER A 155 13.44 -9.24 -2.45
CA SER A 155 13.56 -10.50 -3.20
C SER A 155 14.99 -11.06 -3.28
N SER A 156 16.02 -10.23 -3.04
CA SER A 156 17.41 -10.66 -2.92
C SER A 156 17.81 -10.75 -1.44
N GLU A 157 18.82 -11.55 -1.12
CA GLU A 157 19.33 -11.67 0.26
C GLU A 157 19.78 -10.32 0.86
N SER A 158 20.41 -9.47 0.05
CA SER A 158 20.80 -8.13 0.45
C SER A 158 19.60 -7.19 0.59
N GLY A 159 18.62 -7.29 -0.31
CA GLY A 159 17.37 -6.55 -0.25
C GLY A 159 16.49 -6.96 0.92
N SER A 160 16.47 -8.27 1.26
CA SER A 160 15.77 -8.79 2.44
C SER A 160 16.36 -8.22 3.73
N ARG A 161 17.69 -8.17 3.84
CA ARG A 161 18.36 -7.54 4.99
C ARG A 161 18.09 -6.04 5.09
N ALA A 162 18.09 -5.33 3.96
CA ALA A 162 17.76 -3.90 3.95
C ALA A 162 16.31 -3.63 4.33
N ALA A 163 15.36 -4.40 3.80
CA ALA A 163 13.94 -4.30 4.17
C ALA A 163 13.70 -4.63 5.65
N SER A 164 14.32 -5.68 6.17
CA SER A 164 14.21 -6.07 7.58
C SER A 164 14.77 -5.02 8.53
N SER A 165 15.82 -4.30 8.14
CA SER A 165 16.42 -3.24 8.97
C SER A 165 15.54 -1.98 9.03
N HIS A 166 14.64 -1.78 8.07
CA HIS A 166 13.76 -0.60 8.01
C HIS A 166 12.35 -0.84 8.53
N THR A 167 11.85 -2.07 8.44
CA THR A 167 10.42 -2.35 8.70
C THR A 167 10.19 -3.34 9.83
N GLY A 168 11.24 -3.92 10.42
CA GLY A 168 11.07 -5.05 11.35
C GLY A 168 10.37 -6.27 10.71
N ALA A 169 9.95 -6.15 9.47
CA ALA A 169 9.29 -7.22 8.75
C ALA A 169 10.34 -8.20 8.21
N ILE A 170 10.15 -9.48 8.47
CA ILE A 170 10.90 -10.53 7.81
C ILE A 170 10.43 -10.57 6.35
N ALA A 171 11.24 -10.06 5.43
CA ALA A 171 10.99 -10.24 4.02
C ALA A 171 11.05 -11.75 3.73
N SER A 172 9.92 -12.36 3.43
CA SER A 172 9.86 -13.76 3.06
C SER A 172 10.63 -13.98 1.76
N SER A 173 11.55 -14.96 1.76
CA SER A 173 12.19 -15.42 0.53
C SER A 173 11.13 -15.98 -0.41
N ASP A 174 11.08 -15.49 -1.64
CA ASP A 174 10.27 -16.08 -2.69
C ASP A 174 10.75 -17.51 -2.96
N SER A 175 10.01 -18.49 -2.43
CA SER A 175 10.07 -19.87 -2.88
C SER A 175 8.70 -20.22 -3.47
N ALA A 176 8.52 -19.91 -4.74
CA ALA A 176 7.49 -20.48 -5.60
C ALA A 176 8.02 -20.50 -7.02
#